data_7077235219f5fa65dcff2d84a13ceca8
#
_entry.id   7077235219f5fa65dcff2d84a13ceca8
#
_cell.length_a   1.000
_cell.length_b   1.000
_cell.length_c   1.000
_cell.angle_alpha   90.00
_cell.angle_beta   90.00
_cell.angle_gamma   90.00
#
_symmetry.space_group_name_H-M   'P 1'
#
loop_
_entity.id
_entity.type
_entity.pdbx_description
1 polymer ?
#
loop_
_entity_poly.entity_id
_entity_poly.type
_entity_poly.pdbx_seq_one_letter_code
_entity_poly.pdbx_strand_id
1 'polypeptide(L)'
;MKADYLLLCVAVCLVSCRDNGAGASASKSATQVNVTYPCLGNINQETVLTAVTAYQGKSAVSAPVASFVVSAHVKPGVKVKAGDILYRLESKEQHALGHGNHYIDVKSACNGIVLDVNAQSGSYVAEGEVLCTVVDARSMVFEINVPYEQRQYVKEGSHCVIELPDGTRLTAMVKFPLATMYVASQSEKVVAVAKAPLLPEGMSAKAIFTSRCATRAVAILPKSAVQSDETMTEFWIMRLADDSIAAKVMVVVGNSTRDSIEILSPALSTEEKVINEGSYGLPDKAKVVVIQ
;
A
#
# COMPACT_ATOMS: atom_id res chain seq x y z
N MET A 1 -65.88 -20.35 61.08
CA MET A 1 -66.29 -19.04 61.71
C MET A 1 -66.27 -18.03 60.62
N LYS A 2 -67.47 -17.67 60.26
CA LYS A 2 -68.00 -16.35 60.04
C LYS A 2 -67.42 -15.59 58.85
N ALA A 3 -68.10 -15.49 57.77
CA ALA A 3 -69.28 -14.55 57.51
C ALA A 3 -68.69 -13.27 56.95
N ASP A 4 -69.13 -12.54 56.01
CA ASP A 4 -70.41 -12.40 55.30
C ASP A 4 -70.24 -11.18 54.37
N TYR A 5 -71.01 -11.19 53.32
CA TYR A 5 -71.66 -10.03 52.66
C TYR A 5 -70.84 -8.86 52.11
N LEU A 6 -70.91 -8.46 50.86
CA LEU A 6 -71.98 -7.60 50.40
C LEU A 6 -71.98 -7.46 48.88
N LEU A 7 -73.09 -7.79 48.33
CA LEU A 7 -73.57 -7.51 47.01
C LEU A 7 -73.80 -5.97 46.87
N LEU A 8 -73.23 -5.34 45.86
CA LEU A 8 -73.85 -4.07 45.40
C LEU A 8 -73.72 -3.92 43.88
N CYS A 9 -74.80 -4.03 43.25
CA CYS A 9 -75.07 -3.64 41.88
C CYS A 9 -74.81 -2.14 41.65
N VAL A 10 -74.03 -1.80 40.61
CA VAL A 10 -74.15 -0.48 39.99
C VAL A 10 -74.14 -0.63 38.48
N ALA A 11 -75.15 -0.04 37.93
CA ALA A 11 -75.61 -0.06 36.58
C ALA A 11 -74.63 0.41 35.52
N VAL A 12 -74.76 -0.23 34.40
CA VAL A 12 -74.21 0.07 33.08
C VAL A 12 -74.61 1.45 32.61
N CYS A 13 -73.66 2.25 32.20
CA CYS A 13 -73.84 3.32 31.20
C CYS A 13 -72.95 2.99 29.98
N LEU A 14 -73.58 2.38 29.00
CA LEU A 14 -73.10 2.30 27.62
C LEU A 14 -73.13 3.70 26.99
N VAL A 15 -72.00 4.36 26.91
CA VAL A 15 -71.84 5.52 26.01
C VAL A 15 -71.11 5.01 24.77
N SER A 16 -71.91 4.83 23.71
CA SER A 16 -71.39 4.59 22.35
C SER A 16 -70.75 5.85 21.84
N CYS A 17 -69.41 5.86 21.82
CA CYS A 17 -68.70 6.85 21.03
C CYS A 17 -68.68 6.37 19.57
N ARG A 18 -69.44 7.05 18.74
CA ARG A 18 -69.29 6.98 17.28
C ARG A 18 -67.88 7.48 16.91
N ASP A 19 -67.06 6.58 16.49
CA ASP A 19 -65.82 6.91 15.78
C ASP A 19 -66.16 7.54 14.42
N ASN A 20 -66.06 8.85 14.36
CA ASN A 20 -65.93 9.54 13.09
C ASN A 20 -64.50 9.22 12.57
N GLY A 21 -64.41 8.27 11.66
CA GLY A 21 -63.20 8.00 10.89
C GLY A 21 -62.81 9.21 10.05
N ALA A 22 -62.15 10.16 10.66
CA ALA A 22 -61.25 11.08 9.92
C ALA A 22 -59.95 10.34 9.70
N GLY A 23 -59.81 9.78 8.51
CA GLY A 23 -58.49 9.27 8.05
C GLY A 23 -57.48 10.38 8.15
N ALA A 24 -56.74 10.40 9.24
CA ALA A 24 -55.49 11.15 9.33
C ALA A 24 -54.52 10.50 8.35
N SER A 25 -54.50 11.00 7.13
CA SER A 25 -53.37 10.83 6.23
C SER A 25 -52.17 11.37 6.98
N ALA A 26 -51.39 10.46 7.57
CA ALA A 26 -50.08 10.81 8.13
C ALA A 26 -49.29 11.48 7.00
N SER A 27 -49.21 12.78 7.01
CA SER A 27 -48.29 13.51 6.14
C SER A 27 -46.90 13.02 6.51
N LYS A 28 -46.35 12.12 5.69
CA LYS A 28 -44.95 11.73 5.84
C LYS A 28 -44.14 13.01 5.87
N SER A 29 -43.59 13.35 7.03
CA SER A 29 -42.73 14.52 7.16
C SER A 29 -41.58 14.35 6.17
N ALA A 30 -41.34 15.36 5.38
CA ALA A 30 -40.23 15.32 4.41
C ALA A 30 -38.93 15.23 5.17
N THR A 31 -38.08 14.27 4.81
CA THR A 31 -36.77 14.07 5.42
C THR A 31 -35.80 15.12 4.90
N GLN A 32 -35.06 15.75 5.80
CA GLN A 32 -33.98 16.68 5.42
C GLN A 32 -32.79 15.93 4.85
N VAL A 33 -32.27 16.37 3.71
CA VAL A 33 -31.19 15.71 3.01
C VAL A 33 -30.18 16.72 2.46
N ASN A 34 -28.92 16.33 2.44
CA ASN A 34 -27.85 17.04 1.72
C ASN A 34 -27.65 16.41 0.35
N VAL A 35 -27.36 17.22 -0.65
CA VAL A 35 -27.11 16.75 -2.01
C VAL A 35 -25.70 17.01 -2.48
N THR A 36 -25.23 16.18 -3.39
CA THR A 36 -23.97 16.30 -4.10
C THR A 36 -24.19 16.11 -5.59
N TYR A 37 -23.20 16.52 -6.39
CA TYR A 37 -23.22 16.37 -7.84
C TYR A 37 -22.13 15.38 -8.27
N PRO A 38 -22.38 14.51 -9.25
CA PRO A 38 -21.36 13.67 -9.82
C PRO A 38 -20.25 14.49 -10.48
N CYS A 39 -19.00 14.13 -10.21
CA CYS A 39 -17.85 14.67 -10.94
C CYS A 39 -17.41 13.64 -11.98
N LEU A 40 -17.08 14.07 -13.21
CA LEU A 40 -16.53 13.16 -14.21
C LEU A 40 -15.03 13.00 -14.00
N GLY A 41 -14.56 11.77 -13.93
CA GLY A 41 -13.15 11.46 -13.74
C GLY A 41 -12.88 9.96 -13.75
N ASN A 42 -11.69 9.59 -13.32
CA ASN A 42 -11.29 8.20 -13.12
C ASN A 42 -10.58 8.09 -11.77
N ILE A 43 -10.89 7.06 -11.02
CA ILE A 43 -10.16 6.73 -9.79
C ILE A 43 -8.98 5.84 -10.18
N ASN A 44 -7.77 6.32 -9.95
CA ASN A 44 -6.58 5.52 -10.12
C ASN A 44 -6.49 4.51 -8.97
N GLN A 45 -6.31 3.26 -9.31
CA GLN A 45 -6.03 2.23 -8.32
C GLN A 45 -4.53 2.23 -8.01
N GLU A 46 -4.18 2.41 -6.75
CA GLU A 46 -2.80 2.31 -6.28
C GLU A 46 -2.57 0.94 -5.66
N THR A 47 -1.54 0.24 -6.16
CA THR A 47 -1.04 -0.99 -5.56
C THR A 47 0.26 -0.67 -4.85
N VAL A 48 0.30 -0.86 -3.53
CA VAL A 48 1.48 -0.60 -2.70
C VAL A 48 2.16 -1.93 -2.37
N LEU A 49 3.41 -2.05 -2.78
CA LEU A 49 4.25 -3.23 -2.57
C LEU A 49 5.47 -2.87 -1.73
N THR A 50 6.04 -3.87 -1.05
CA THR A 50 7.29 -3.69 -0.31
C THR A 50 8.47 -3.81 -1.25
N ALA A 51 9.38 -2.84 -1.17
CA ALA A 51 10.67 -2.85 -1.87
C ALA A 51 11.81 -2.82 -0.87
N VAL A 52 12.96 -3.39 -1.24
CA VAL A 52 14.18 -3.39 -0.43
C VAL A 52 15.34 -2.95 -1.30
N THR A 53 16.19 -2.09 -0.79
CA THR A 53 17.41 -1.66 -1.50
C THR A 53 18.44 -2.80 -1.54
N ALA A 54 19.04 -3.03 -2.69
CA ALA A 54 20.10 -4.01 -2.89
C ALA A 54 21.15 -3.50 -3.85
N TYR A 55 22.39 -3.96 -3.70
CA TYR A 55 23.46 -3.74 -4.67
C TYR A 55 23.68 -5.01 -5.48
N GLN A 56 23.58 -4.94 -6.80
CA GLN A 56 23.82 -6.09 -7.68
C GLN A 56 25.30 -6.32 -7.94
N GLY A 57 26.11 -5.25 -8.00
CA GLY A 57 27.55 -5.32 -8.18
C GLY A 57 28.28 -5.43 -6.85
N LYS A 58 28.40 -6.65 -6.32
CA LYS A 58 29.17 -6.96 -5.10
C LYS A 58 30.42 -7.71 -5.44
N SER A 59 31.55 -7.29 -4.85
CA SER A 59 32.85 -7.96 -4.93
C SER A 59 33.28 -8.38 -3.53
N ALA A 60 33.25 -9.67 -3.27
CA ALA A 60 33.82 -10.23 -2.05
C ALA A 60 35.36 -10.27 -2.20
N VAL A 61 36.04 -9.65 -1.27
CA VAL A 61 37.51 -9.65 -1.19
C VAL A 61 37.91 -10.71 -0.18
N SER A 62 38.62 -11.77 -0.65
CA SER A 62 38.99 -12.93 0.18
C SER A 62 40.48 -13.02 0.40
N ALA A 63 40.86 -13.72 1.47
CA ALA A 63 42.25 -14.05 1.74
C ALA A 63 42.79 -15.08 0.72
N PRO A 64 43.89 -14.79 0.02
CA PRO A 64 44.45 -15.72 -0.98
C PRO A 64 45.11 -16.97 -0.38
N VAL A 65 45.55 -16.89 0.87
CA VAL A 65 46.12 -17.99 1.65
C VAL A 65 45.80 -17.79 3.13
N ALA A 66 45.95 -18.83 3.93
CA ALA A 66 45.80 -18.76 5.37
C ALA A 66 46.84 -17.79 5.97
N SER A 67 46.40 -16.75 6.66
CA SER A 67 47.25 -15.61 7.02
C SER A 67 46.78 -14.91 8.31
N PHE A 68 47.70 -14.13 8.89
CA PHE A 68 47.41 -13.12 9.90
C PHE A 68 47.21 -11.74 9.26
N VAL A 69 46.23 -11.00 9.66
CA VAL A 69 45.98 -9.62 9.19
C VAL A 69 46.93 -8.68 9.93
N VAL A 70 47.96 -8.19 9.23
CA VAL A 70 48.94 -7.24 9.79
C VAL A 70 48.31 -5.85 9.89
N SER A 71 47.66 -5.41 8.82
CA SER A 71 46.92 -4.14 8.81
C SER A 71 45.67 -4.20 7.91
N ALA A 72 44.60 -3.56 8.36
CA ALA A 72 43.39 -3.32 7.59
C ALA A 72 43.28 -1.81 7.32
N HIS A 73 43.27 -1.43 6.03
CA HIS A 73 43.19 -0.03 5.59
C HIS A 73 41.77 0.37 5.20
N VAL A 74 40.81 -0.47 5.53
CA VAL A 74 39.41 -0.32 5.15
C VAL A 74 38.50 -0.12 6.35
N LYS A 75 37.42 0.65 6.14
CA LYS A 75 36.33 0.81 7.08
C LYS A 75 35.04 0.79 6.30
N PRO A 76 33.91 0.33 6.89
CA PRO A 76 32.61 0.43 6.25
C PRO A 76 32.28 1.87 5.82
N GLY A 77 31.70 2.06 4.63
CA GLY A 77 31.35 3.35 4.04
C GLY A 77 32.47 4.08 3.31
N VAL A 78 33.76 3.59 3.38
CA VAL A 78 34.89 4.22 2.68
C VAL A 78 34.83 3.89 1.19
N LYS A 79 35.06 4.91 0.35
CA LYS A 79 35.23 4.73 -1.11
C LYS A 79 36.61 4.21 -1.41
N VAL A 80 36.69 3.20 -2.29
CA VAL A 80 37.94 2.58 -2.76
C VAL A 80 37.98 2.53 -4.27
N LYS A 81 39.19 2.53 -4.83
CA LYS A 81 39.42 2.38 -6.27
C LYS A 81 40.03 1.01 -6.55
N ALA A 82 39.84 0.54 -7.77
CA ALA A 82 40.55 -0.65 -8.23
C ALA A 82 42.06 -0.47 -8.06
N GLY A 83 42.74 -1.45 -7.41
CA GLY A 83 44.13 -1.42 -7.08
C GLY A 83 44.51 -0.86 -5.71
N ASP A 84 43.57 -0.21 -5.00
CA ASP A 84 43.83 0.25 -3.63
C ASP A 84 44.11 -0.94 -2.70
N ILE A 85 45.14 -0.82 -1.85
CA ILE A 85 45.45 -1.84 -0.85
C ILE A 85 44.42 -1.77 0.28
N LEU A 86 43.68 -2.86 0.45
CA LEU A 86 42.67 -3.00 1.48
C LEU A 86 43.20 -3.65 2.75
N TYR A 87 44.04 -4.70 2.55
CA TYR A 87 44.64 -5.44 3.64
C TYR A 87 46.09 -5.75 3.34
N ARG A 88 46.87 -5.86 4.40
CA ARG A 88 48.22 -6.43 4.38
C ARG A 88 48.24 -7.66 5.26
N LEU A 89 48.56 -8.80 4.66
CA LEU A 89 48.54 -10.12 5.29
C LEU A 89 49.95 -10.66 5.43
N GLU A 90 50.18 -11.46 6.46
CA GLU A 90 51.38 -12.29 6.64
C GLU A 90 50.94 -13.77 6.59
N SER A 91 51.56 -14.57 5.70
CA SER A 91 51.17 -15.97 5.61
C SER A 91 51.52 -16.72 6.89
N LYS A 92 50.77 -17.78 7.20
CA LYS A 92 50.97 -18.61 8.38
C LYS A 92 52.40 -19.18 8.44
N GLU A 93 52.95 -19.59 7.28
CA GLU A 93 54.27 -20.13 7.17
C GLU A 93 55.35 -19.08 7.52
N GLN A 94 55.19 -17.86 7.00
CA GLN A 94 56.12 -16.75 7.26
C GLN A 94 56.09 -16.33 8.73
N HIS A 95 54.91 -16.26 9.30
CA HIS A 95 54.69 -15.96 10.71
C HIS A 95 55.42 -16.98 11.61
N ALA A 96 55.31 -18.29 11.25
CA ALA A 96 55.99 -19.37 11.98
C ALA A 96 57.51 -19.35 11.88
N LEU A 97 58.05 -18.83 10.75
CA LEU A 97 59.48 -18.73 10.51
C LEU A 97 60.10 -17.46 11.11
N GLY A 98 59.33 -16.55 11.64
CA GLY A 98 59.78 -15.28 12.20
C GLY A 98 60.38 -14.30 11.17
N HIS A 99 60.10 -14.53 9.87
CA HIS A 99 60.60 -13.71 8.76
C HIS A 99 59.60 -12.65 8.33
N GLY A 100 59.32 -11.67 9.19
CA GLY A 100 58.26 -10.67 9.05
C GLY A 100 58.38 -9.63 7.92
N ASN A 101 59.12 -9.90 6.83
CA ASN A 101 59.38 -8.90 5.78
C ASN A 101 58.66 -9.18 4.44
N HIS A 102 57.83 -10.21 4.33
CA HIS A 102 57.10 -10.52 3.11
C HIS A 102 55.60 -10.47 3.38
N TYR A 103 54.98 -9.37 3.00
CA TYR A 103 53.52 -9.18 3.16
C TYR A 103 52.80 -9.41 1.84
N ILE A 104 51.60 -9.93 1.94
CA ILE A 104 50.71 -10.08 0.82
C ILE A 104 49.72 -8.90 0.86
N ASP A 105 49.79 -8.03 -0.14
CA ASP A 105 48.87 -6.92 -0.28
C ASP A 105 47.57 -7.38 -1.00
N VAL A 106 46.45 -7.39 -0.29
CA VAL A 106 45.13 -7.66 -0.87
C VAL A 106 44.52 -6.34 -1.34
N LYS A 107 44.23 -6.28 -2.65
CA LYS A 107 43.78 -5.06 -3.33
C LYS A 107 42.33 -5.15 -3.75
N SER A 108 41.69 -3.98 -3.86
CA SER A 108 40.36 -3.90 -4.45
C SER A 108 40.40 -4.25 -5.93
N ALA A 109 39.48 -5.13 -6.36
CA ALA A 109 39.33 -5.48 -7.78
C ALA A 109 38.52 -4.44 -8.57
N CYS A 110 37.73 -3.60 -7.89
CA CYS A 110 36.82 -2.64 -8.52
C CYS A 110 36.80 -1.30 -7.77
N ASN A 111 36.24 -0.29 -8.45
CA ASN A 111 35.87 0.95 -7.78
C ASN A 111 34.54 0.75 -7.05
N GLY A 112 34.45 1.20 -5.80
CA GLY A 112 33.24 1.00 -5.03
C GLY A 112 33.29 1.62 -3.65
N ILE A 113 32.35 1.13 -2.81
CA ILE A 113 32.28 1.48 -1.41
C ILE A 113 32.38 0.20 -0.60
N VAL A 114 33.12 0.23 0.48
CA VAL A 114 33.22 -0.90 1.41
C VAL A 114 31.87 -1.01 2.15
N LEU A 115 31.18 -2.12 1.96
CA LEU A 115 29.89 -2.38 2.59
C LEU A 115 30.08 -2.90 4.02
N ASP A 116 30.88 -3.94 4.16
CA ASP A 116 31.18 -4.58 5.43
C ASP A 116 32.69 -4.91 5.54
N VAL A 117 33.17 -5.13 6.75
CA VAL A 117 34.54 -5.50 7.09
C VAL A 117 34.47 -6.61 8.12
N ASN A 118 34.85 -7.83 7.70
CA ASN A 118 34.81 -9.04 8.53
C ASN A 118 36.13 -9.33 9.26
N ALA A 119 37.26 -8.90 8.67
CA ALA A 119 38.55 -9.12 9.25
C ALA A 119 39.21 -7.82 9.72
N GLN A 120 39.82 -7.84 10.89
CA GLN A 120 40.52 -6.70 11.49
C GLN A 120 42.00 -7.02 11.71
N SER A 121 42.81 -5.98 11.94
CA SER A 121 44.23 -6.16 12.26
C SER A 121 44.39 -7.07 13.48
N GLY A 122 45.28 -8.06 13.39
CA GLY A 122 45.49 -9.08 14.39
C GLY A 122 44.65 -10.34 14.23
N SER A 123 43.64 -10.35 13.36
CA SER A 123 42.83 -11.55 13.09
C SER A 123 43.60 -12.59 12.30
N TYR A 124 43.38 -13.87 12.60
CA TYR A 124 43.73 -14.96 11.72
C TYR A 124 42.60 -15.23 10.75
N VAL A 125 42.91 -15.43 9.48
CA VAL A 125 41.93 -15.69 8.41
C VAL A 125 42.35 -16.94 7.63
N ALA A 126 41.38 -17.77 7.27
CA ALA A 126 41.59 -18.95 6.46
C ALA A 126 41.69 -18.57 4.97
N GLU A 127 42.31 -19.46 4.16
CA GLU A 127 42.28 -19.33 2.70
C GLU A 127 40.82 -19.28 2.19
N GLY A 128 40.50 -18.30 1.32
CA GLY A 128 39.18 -18.09 0.78
C GLY A 128 38.23 -17.35 1.72
N GLU A 129 38.58 -17.07 2.96
CA GLU A 129 37.72 -16.33 3.90
C GLU A 129 37.55 -14.90 3.44
N VAL A 130 36.26 -14.42 3.47
CA VAL A 130 35.92 -13.07 3.03
C VAL A 130 36.36 -12.05 4.06
N LEU A 131 37.24 -11.15 3.68
CA LEU A 131 37.80 -10.08 4.51
C LEU A 131 36.89 -8.86 4.55
N CYS A 132 36.35 -8.47 3.39
CA CYS A 132 35.40 -7.38 3.25
C CYS A 132 34.59 -7.52 1.95
N THR A 133 33.51 -6.78 1.84
CA THR A 133 32.70 -6.67 0.62
C THR A 133 32.77 -5.25 0.07
N VAL A 134 33.07 -5.11 -1.22
CA VAL A 134 33.04 -3.84 -1.94
C VAL A 134 31.87 -3.85 -2.91
N VAL A 135 31.05 -2.78 -2.91
CA VAL A 135 29.89 -2.64 -3.79
C VAL A 135 30.06 -1.49 -4.77
N ASP A 136 29.64 -1.69 -6.02
CA ASP A 136 29.49 -0.58 -6.96
C ASP A 136 28.23 0.22 -6.61
N ALA A 137 28.42 1.46 -6.19
CA ALA A 137 27.32 2.36 -5.85
C ALA A 137 26.30 2.56 -6.98
N ARG A 138 26.74 2.39 -8.25
CA ARG A 138 25.87 2.54 -9.43
C ARG A 138 24.98 1.32 -9.69
N SER A 139 25.29 0.20 -9.04
CA SER A 139 24.54 -1.05 -9.16
C SER A 139 23.36 -1.15 -8.20
N MET A 140 23.03 -0.07 -7.49
CA MET A 140 21.91 -0.04 -6.55
C MET A 140 20.59 -0.18 -7.28
N VAL A 141 19.75 -1.06 -6.77
CA VAL A 141 18.40 -1.36 -7.28
C VAL A 141 17.42 -1.46 -6.12
N PHE A 142 16.16 -1.44 -6.46
CA PHE A 142 15.08 -1.78 -5.55
C PHE A 142 14.51 -3.15 -5.93
N GLU A 143 14.62 -4.11 -5.03
CA GLU A 143 14.00 -5.43 -5.16
C GLU A 143 12.58 -5.33 -4.59
N ILE A 144 11.58 -5.44 -5.45
CA ILE A 144 10.16 -5.35 -5.10
C ILE A 144 9.62 -6.76 -4.95
N ASN A 145 8.98 -7.04 -3.82
CA ASN A 145 8.28 -8.30 -3.60
C ASN A 145 6.86 -8.19 -4.15
N VAL A 146 6.58 -8.95 -5.21
CA VAL A 146 5.31 -8.93 -5.94
C VAL A 146 4.55 -10.24 -5.68
N PRO A 147 3.46 -10.24 -4.92
CA PRO A 147 2.58 -11.39 -4.79
C PRO A 147 2.09 -11.83 -6.17
N TYR A 148 1.97 -13.13 -6.40
CA TYR A 148 1.60 -13.67 -7.72
C TYR A 148 0.28 -13.10 -8.25
N GLU A 149 -0.68 -12.86 -7.37
CA GLU A 149 -1.98 -12.27 -7.69
C GLU A 149 -1.88 -10.84 -8.25
N GLN A 150 -0.83 -10.09 -7.83
CA GLN A 150 -0.61 -8.70 -8.21
C GLN A 150 0.36 -8.53 -9.39
N ARG A 151 0.88 -9.63 -9.94
CA ARG A 151 1.82 -9.62 -11.07
C ARG A 151 1.29 -8.87 -12.30
N GLN A 152 -0.02 -8.87 -12.50
CA GLN A 152 -0.66 -8.17 -13.61
C GLN A 152 -0.41 -6.65 -13.60
N TYR A 153 -0.16 -6.06 -12.43
CA TYR A 153 0.10 -4.63 -12.24
C TYR A 153 1.58 -4.26 -12.38
N VAL A 154 2.49 -5.25 -12.31
CA VAL A 154 3.93 -5.04 -12.33
C VAL A 154 4.52 -5.70 -13.58
N LYS A 155 4.63 -4.90 -14.65
CA LYS A 155 5.19 -5.36 -15.93
C LYS A 155 6.56 -4.74 -16.17
N GLU A 156 7.42 -5.42 -16.91
CA GLU A 156 8.67 -4.86 -17.39
C GLU A 156 8.42 -3.55 -18.14
N GLY A 157 9.23 -2.52 -17.86
CA GLY A 157 9.09 -1.17 -18.39
C GLY A 157 8.01 -0.31 -17.70
N SER A 158 7.21 -0.86 -16.77
CA SER A 158 6.26 -0.06 -16.02
C SER A 158 6.96 0.90 -15.05
N HIS A 159 6.35 2.05 -14.83
CA HIS A 159 6.82 3.06 -13.87
C HIS A 159 6.15 2.87 -12.53
N CYS A 160 6.89 3.08 -11.47
CA CYS A 160 6.37 3.15 -10.10
C CYS A 160 7.03 4.30 -9.34
N VAL A 161 6.44 4.66 -8.23
CA VAL A 161 7.02 5.60 -7.27
C VAL A 161 7.57 4.80 -6.10
N ILE A 162 8.86 4.96 -5.80
CA ILE A 162 9.46 4.41 -4.59
C ILE A 162 9.39 5.49 -3.51
N GLU A 163 8.68 5.21 -2.44
CA GLU A 163 8.60 6.05 -1.26
C GLU A 163 9.52 5.50 -0.18
N LEU A 164 10.55 6.28 0.15
CA LEU A 164 11.53 5.96 1.19
C LEU A 164 10.94 6.22 2.59
N PRO A 165 11.56 5.67 3.66
CA PRO A 165 11.06 5.87 5.03
C PRO A 165 11.04 7.33 5.50
N ASP A 166 11.86 8.19 4.90
CA ASP A 166 11.91 9.64 5.17
C ASP A 166 10.85 10.44 4.38
N GLY A 167 9.98 9.75 3.61
CA GLY A 167 8.96 10.37 2.75
C GLY A 167 9.48 10.83 1.38
N THR A 168 10.77 10.66 1.08
CA THR A 168 11.32 10.98 -0.24
C THR A 168 10.70 10.06 -1.30
N ARG A 169 10.23 10.64 -2.40
CA ARG A 169 9.63 9.92 -3.51
C ARG A 169 10.54 9.92 -4.74
N LEU A 170 10.86 8.73 -5.23
CA LEU A 170 11.71 8.50 -6.39
C LEU A 170 10.89 7.85 -7.51
N THR A 171 11.01 8.37 -8.73
CA THR A 171 10.45 7.68 -9.90
C THR A 171 11.37 6.52 -10.28
N ALA A 172 10.82 5.33 -10.31
CA ALA A 172 11.51 4.10 -10.67
C ALA A 172 10.88 3.45 -11.89
N MET A 173 11.66 2.65 -12.59
CA MET A 173 11.22 1.83 -13.72
C MET A 173 11.56 0.37 -13.44
N VAL A 174 10.58 -0.50 -13.62
CA VAL A 174 10.74 -1.96 -13.56
C VAL A 174 11.60 -2.42 -14.72
N LYS A 175 12.66 -3.19 -14.42
CA LYS A 175 13.58 -3.70 -15.44
C LYS A 175 13.29 -5.15 -15.81
N PHE A 176 13.29 -6.03 -14.83
CA PHE A 176 13.06 -7.46 -15.06
C PHE A 176 12.66 -8.16 -13.76
N PRO A 177 11.88 -9.25 -13.86
CA PRO A 177 11.68 -10.15 -12.74
C PRO A 177 12.92 -11.01 -12.51
N LEU A 178 13.25 -11.28 -11.26
CA LEU A 178 14.22 -12.30 -10.91
C LEU A 178 13.56 -13.68 -11.04
N ALA A 179 14.28 -14.65 -11.59
CA ALA A 179 13.76 -16.02 -11.77
C ALA A 179 13.66 -16.80 -10.43
N THR A 180 13.40 -16.11 -9.34
CA THR A 180 13.29 -16.68 -7.99
C THR A 180 12.00 -16.25 -7.33
N MET A 181 11.31 -17.22 -6.72
CA MET A 181 10.11 -16.99 -5.94
C MET A 181 10.40 -17.21 -4.45
N TYR A 182 9.91 -16.31 -3.63
CA TYR A 182 9.94 -16.52 -2.18
C TYR A 182 8.82 -17.49 -1.80
N VAL A 183 9.18 -18.72 -1.44
CA VAL A 183 8.23 -19.81 -1.22
C VAL A 183 7.23 -19.49 -0.10
N ALA A 184 7.71 -18.88 0.98
CA ALA A 184 6.88 -18.58 2.15
C ALA A 184 5.78 -17.53 1.87
N SER A 185 6.05 -16.55 1.00
CA SER A 185 5.12 -15.46 0.67
C SER A 185 4.50 -15.57 -0.72
N GLN A 186 4.84 -16.63 -1.48
CA GLN A 186 4.39 -16.82 -2.87
C GLN A 186 4.59 -15.54 -3.71
N SER A 187 5.71 -14.85 -3.48
CA SER A 187 6.04 -13.59 -4.14
C SER A 187 7.24 -13.72 -5.06
N GLU A 188 7.16 -13.10 -6.21
CA GLU A 188 8.25 -12.94 -7.16
C GLU A 188 9.04 -11.67 -6.81
N LYS A 189 10.36 -11.72 -6.92
CA LYS A 189 11.19 -10.53 -6.81
C LYS A 189 11.32 -9.85 -8.17
N VAL A 190 11.03 -8.56 -8.20
CA VAL A 190 11.14 -7.73 -9.40
C VAL A 190 12.11 -6.61 -9.15
N VAL A 191 13.02 -6.38 -10.09
CA VAL A 191 14.03 -5.34 -10.00
C VAL A 191 13.51 -4.05 -10.62
N ALA A 192 13.58 -2.97 -9.84
CA ALA A 192 13.33 -1.62 -10.32
C ALA A 192 14.55 -0.73 -10.10
N VAL A 193 14.78 0.19 -11.04
CA VAL A 193 15.87 1.15 -11.01
C VAL A 193 15.34 2.56 -10.90
N ALA A 194 15.88 3.33 -9.97
CA ALA A 194 15.60 4.75 -9.79
C ALA A 194 16.92 5.54 -9.71
N LYS A 195 16.86 6.81 -10.07
CA LYS A 195 17.98 7.73 -9.77
C LYS A 195 17.87 8.14 -8.30
N ALA A 196 18.71 7.55 -7.47
CA ALA A 196 18.70 7.77 -6.03
C ALA A 196 20.10 8.19 -5.53
N PRO A 197 20.19 8.86 -4.38
CA PRO A 197 21.45 9.02 -3.66
C PRO A 197 21.95 7.64 -3.20
N LEU A 198 23.13 7.62 -2.59
CA LEU A 198 23.62 6.40 -1.95
C LEU A 198 22.71 6.06 -0.76
N LEU A 199 22.09 4.89 -0.82
CA LEU A 199 21.20 4.38 0.23
C LEU A 199 21.82 3.15 0.89
N PRO A 200 21.55 2.91 2.18
CA PRO A 200 21.95 1.67 2.85
C PRO A 200 21.36 0.44 2.15
N GLU A 201 22.09 -0.65 2.09
CA GLU A 201 21.56 -1.95 1.67
C GLU A 201 20.55 -2.47 2.69
N GLY A 202 19.51 -3.15 2.22
CA GLY A 202 18.49 -3.73 3.08
C GLY A 202 17.46 -2.72 3.61
N MET A 203 17.48 -1.46 3.17
CA MET A 203 16.49 -0.47 3.57
C MET A 203 15.15 -0.79 2.95
N SER A 204 14.10 -0.88 3.77
CA SER A 204 12.73 -1.06 3.31
C SER A 204 12.14 0.23 2.76
N ALA A 205 11.43 0.13 1.64
CA ALA A 205 10.73 1.21 0.97
C ALA A 205 9.37 0.71 0.46
N LYS A 206 8.50 1.62 0.04
CA LYS A 206 7.22 1.29 -0.60
C LYS A 206 7.33 1.54 -2.10
N ALA A 207 6.95 0.54 -2.89
CA ALA A 207 6.78 0.69 -4.33
C ALA A 207 5.29 0.89 -4.65
N ILE A 208 4.94 2.05 -5.17
CA ILE A 208 3.56 2.45 -5.45
C ILE A 208 3.37 2.39 -6.96
N PHE A 209 2.54 1.45 -7.40
CA PHE A 209 2.13 1.30 -8.78
C PHE A 209 0.76 1.93 -8.95
N THR A 210 0.65 2.89 -9.85
CA THR A 210 -0.63 3.52 -10.18
C THR A 210 -1.17 2.94 -11.47
N SER A 211 -2.24 2.17 -11.39
CA SER A 211 -2.96 1.68 -12.56
C SER A 211 -4.00 2.71 -12.98
N ARG A 212 -3.86 3.22 -14.20
CA ARG A 212 -4.94 4.01 -14.81
C ARG A 212 -6.01 3.05 -15.28
N CYS A 213 -7.12 3.02 -14.58
CA CYS A 213 -8.28 2.26 -15.02
C CYS A 213 -9.10 3.12 -15.99
N ALA A 214 -9.47 2.52 -17.12
CA ALA A 214 -10.40 2.99 -18.14
C ALA A 214 -10.03 4.27 -18.92
N THR A 215 -10.22 4.15 -20.21
CA THR A 215 -10.08 5.21 -21.23
C THR A 215 -11.24 6.22 -21.23
N ARG A 216 -12.28 6.02 -20.40
CA ARG A 216 -13.47 6.85 -20.38
C ARG A 216 -13.71 7.40 -18.97
N ALA A 217 -13.86 8.71 -18.87
CA ALA A 217 -14.29 9.34 -17.63
C ALA A 217 -15.68 8.82 -17.23
N VAL A 218 -15.80 8.38 -15.97
CA VAL A 218 -17.04 7.91 -15.37
C VAL A 218 -17.48 8.87 -14.26
N ALA A 219 -18.73 8.77 -13.83
CA ALA A 219 -19.19 9.57 -12.72
C ALA A 219 -18.55 9.09 -11.41
N ILE A 220 -18.04 10.02 -10.63
CA ILE A 220 -17.49 9.80 -9.31
C ILE A 220 -18.40 10.47 -8.29
N LEU A 221 -18.76 9.72 -7.24
CA LEU A 221 -19.54 10.21 -6.12
C LEU A 221 -18.79 10.01 -4.81
N PRO A 222 -19.06 10.81 -3.77
CA PRO A 222 -18.66 10.48 -2.41
C PRO A 222 -19.24 9.13 -1.99
N LYS A 223 -18.50 8.33 -1.22
CA LYS A 223 -18.99 7.03 -0.72
C LYS A 223 -20.25 7.16 0.11
N SER A 224 -20.42 8.27 0.83
CA SER A 224 -21.61 8.57 1.62
C SER A 224 -22.90 8.65 0.79
N ALA A 225 -22.80 8.98 -0.51
CA ALA A 225 -23.93 9.04 -1.42
C ALA A 225 -24.36 7.66 -1.97
N VAL A 226 -23.52 6.63 -1.82
CA VAL A 226 -23.78 5.28 -2.33
C VAL A 226 -24.10 4.36 -1.18
N GLN A 227 -25.24 3.70 -1.27
CA GLN A 227 -25.69 2.71 -0.31
C GLN A 227 -25.51 1.30 -0.86
N SER A 228 -25.44 0.31 0.03
CA SER A 228 -25.38 -1.10 -0.33
C SER A 228 -26.27 -1.93 0.57
N ASP A 229 -26.57 -3.13 0.14
CA ASP A 229 -27.13 -4.18 0.97
C ASP A 229 -26.10 -4.69 2.00
N GLU A 230 -26.53 -5.53 2.94
CA GLU A 230 -25.65 -6.11 3.98
C GLU A 230 -24.52 -6.95 3.41
N THR A 231 -24.72 -7.53 2.24
CA THR A 231 -23.74 -8.40 1.56
C THR A 231 -22.81 -7.64 0.61
N MET A 232 -23.02 -6.33 0.43
CA MET A 232 -22.30 -5.47 -0.53
C MET A 232 -22.31 -6.00 -1.97
N THR A 233 -23.41 -6.65 -2.36
CA THR A 233 -23.62 -7.17 -3.71
C THR A 233 -24.47 -6.24 -4.56
N GLU A 234 -25.37 -5.50 -3.95
CA GLU A 234 -26.22 -4.53 -4.60
C GLU A 234 -25.92 -3.12 -4.11
N PHE A 235 -25.75 -2.19 -5.05
CA PHE A 235 -25.47 -0.80 -4.75
C PHE A 235 -26.56 0.09 -5.37
N TRP A 236 -26.90 1.16 -4.65
CA TRP A 236 -27.86 2.16 -5.15
C TRP A 236 -27.52 3.56 -4.65
N ILE A 237 -28.06 4.54 -5.34
CA ILE A 237 -28.05 5.95 -4.96
C ILE A 237 -29.48 6.45 -4.86
N MET A 238 -29.68 7.51 -4.08
CA MET A 238 -30.94 8.25 -4.06
C MET A 238 -30.77 9.52 -4.89
N ARG A 239 -31.39 9.54 -6.07
CA ARG A 239 -31.35 10.66 -7.01
C ARG A 239 -32.60 11.50 -6.85
N LEU A 240 -32.49 12.84 -6.87
CA LEU A 240 -33.63 13.72 -6.95
C LEU A 240 -34.24 13.67 -8.35
N ALA A 241 -35.50 13.25 -8.44
CA ALA A 241 -36.30 13.30 -9.68
C ALA A 241 -36.84 14.72 -9.92
N ASP A 242 -37.29 15.35 -8.82
CA ASP A 242 -37.70 16.74 -8.72
C ASP A 242 -37.10 17.30 -7.43
N ASP A 243 -37.13 18.60 -7.20
CA ASP A 243 -36.50 19.24 -6.02
C ASP A 243 -37.05 18.74 -4.66
N SER A 244 -38.09 17.90 -4.66
CA SER A 244 -38.76 17.39 -3.46
C SER A 244 -38.97 15.86 -3.42
N ILE A 245 -38.60 15.15 -4.49
CA ILE A 245 -38.81 13.69 -4.60
C ILE A 245 -37.49 13.01 -4.90
N ALA A 246 -37.05 12.16 -3.98
CA ALA A 246 -35.93 11.27 -4.18
C ALA A 246 -36.41 9.92 -4.73
N ALA A 247 -35.67 9.37 -5.69
CA ALA A 247 -35.89 8.05 -6.27
C ALA A 247 -34.64 7.17 -6.13
N LYS A 248 -34.82 5.91 -5.74
CA LYS A 248 -33.76 4.89 -5.69
C LYS A 248 -33.35 4.51 -7.10
N VAL A 249 -32.06 4.53 -7.37
CA VAL A 249 -31.47 4.12 -8.64
C VAL A 249 -30.38 3.08 -8.35
N MET A 250 -30.54 1.87 -8.88
CA MET A 250 -29.52 0.83 -8.79
C MET A 250 -28.31 1.24 -9.62
N VAL A 251 -27.12 1.02 -9.08
CA VAL A 251 -25.87 1.40 -9.73
C VAL A 251 -24.88 0.25 -9.74
N VAL A 252 -24.06 0.22 -10.79
CA VAL A 252 -22.88 -0.64 -10.85
C VAL A 252 -21.68 0.21 -10.49
N VAL A 253 -20.97 -0.17 -9.45
CA VAL A 253 -19.82 0.56 -8.93
C VAL A 253 -18.52 0.06 -9.58
N GLY A 254 -17.54 0.93 -9.69
CA GLY A 254 -16.19 0.64 -10.16
C GLY A 254 -15.15 0.74 -9.05
N ASN A 255 -14.02 1.35 -9.36
CA ASN A 255 -12.96 1.57 -8.39
C ASN A 255 -13.41 2.53 -7.28
N SER A 256 -12.81 2.36 -6.11
CA SER A 256 -13.09 3.25 -4.99
C SER A 256 -11.80 3.65 -4.27
N THR A 257 -11.77 4.87 -3.75
CA THR A 257 -10.79 5.35 -2.80
C THR A 257 -11.35 5.32 -1.38
N ARG A 258 -10.69 5.97 -0.43
CA ARG A 258 -11.20 6.13 0.93
C ARG A 258 -12.54 6.87 0.93
N ASP A 259 -12.67 7.93 0.13
CA ASP A 259 -13.76 8.91 0.22
C ASP A 259 -14.69 8.91 -1.00
N SER A 260 -14.28 8.31 -2.11
CA SER A 260 -15.00 8.40 -3.40
C SER A 260 -15.13 7.03 -4.08
N ILE A 261 -16.13 6.90 -4.93
CA ILE A 261 -16.44 5.67 -5.67
C ILE A 261 -16.88 6.00 -7.10
N GLU A 262 -16.44 5.20 -8.06
CA GLU A 262 -16.85 5.28 -9.46
C GLU A 262 -18.22 4.64 -9.68
N ILE A 263 -19.05 5.28 -10.49
CA ILE A 263 -20.34 4.74 -10.96
C ILE A 263 -20.21 4.41 -12.44
N LEU A 264 -20.21 3.12 -12.74
CA LEU A 264 -20.05 2.61 -14.11
C LEU A 264 -21.38 2.64 -14.88
N SER A 265 -22.50 2.40 -14.19
CA SER A 265 -23.85 2.36 -14.77
C SER A 265 -24.88 2.70 -13.69
N PRO A 266 -25.96 3.43 -14.04
CA PRO A 266 -26.17 4.15 -15.28
C PRO A 266 -25.20 5.32 -15.45
N ALA A 267 -25.07 5.87 -16.66
CA ALA A 267 -24.31 7.11 -16.86
C ALA A 267 -25.04 8.26 -16.14
N LEU A 268 -24.34 8.92 -15.22
CA LEU A 268 -24.85 10.07 -14.49
C LEU A 268 -24.32 11.36 -15.10
N SER A 269 -25.19 12.36 -15.20
CA SER A 269 -24.82 13.71 -15.61
C SER A 269 -24.24 14.47 -14.40
N THR A 270 -23.33 15.43 -14.69
CA THR A 270 -22.80 16.35 -13.68
C THR A 270 -23.84 17.32 -13.10
N GLU A 271 -25.03 17.40 -13.70
CA GLU A 271 -26.11 18.25 -13.25
C GLU A 271 -27.12 17.49 -12.35
N GLU A 272 -27.01 16.17 -12.28
CA GLU A 272 -27.91 15.37 -11.47
C GLU A 272 -27.64 15.53 -9.98
N LYS A 273 -28.69 15.78 -9.22
CA LYS A 273 -28.61 15.89 -7.76
C LYS A 273 -28.72 14.51 -7.13
N VAL A 274 -27.69 14.09 -6.41
CA VAL A 274 -27.66 12.82 -5.66
C VAL A 274 -27.60 13.14 -4.17
N ILE A 275 -28.39 12.42 -3.37
CA ILE A 275 -28.39 12.62 -1.92
C ILE A 275 -27.09 12.05 -1.32
N ASN A 276 -26.35 12.90 -0.62
CA ASN A 276 -25.11 12.54 0.07
C ASN A 276 -25.35 12.11 1.52
N GLU A 277 -26.26 12.81 2.22
CA GLU A 277 -26.61 12.55 3.61
C GLU A 277 -28.14 12.56 3.81
N GLY A 278 -28.62 11.74 4.77
CA GLY A 278 -30.04 11.61 5.06
C GLY A 278 -30.79 10.63 4.16
N SER A 279 -30.07 9.86 3.33
CA SER A 279 -30.66 8.86 2.42
C SER A 279 -30.96 7.50 3.08
N TYR A 280 -30.39 7.24 4.26
CA TYR A 280 -30.52 5.94 4.93
C TYR A 280 -31.98 5.68 5.36
N GLY A 281 -32.50 4.50 4.98
CA GLY A 281 -33.86 4.08 5.32
C GLY A 281 -34.99 4.79 4.54
N LEU A 282 -34.64 5.59 3.52
CA LEU A 282 -35.68 6.16 2.63
C LEU A 282 -36.28 5.04 1.76
N PRO A 283 -37.62 5.08 1.54
CA PRO A 283 -38.27 4.19 0.60
C PRO A 283 -37.87 4.52 -0.84
N ASP A 284 -38.17 3.61 -1.78
CA ASP A 284 -37.78 3.74 -3.21
C ASP A 284 -38.20 5.07 -3.85
N LYS A 285 -39.27 5.68 -3.32
CA LYS A 285 -39.70 7.07 -3.61
C LYS A 285 -40.00 7.79 -2.31
N ALA A 286 -39.31 8.85 -2.00
CA ALA A 286 -39.44 9.59 -0.76
C ALA A 286 -39.62 11.09 -1.02
N LYS A 287 -40.47 11.75 -0.20
CA LYS A 287 -40.48 13.21 -0.14
C LYS A 287 -39.35 13.70 0.74
N VAL A 288 -38.55 14.59 0.21
CA VAL A 288 -37.36 15.14 0.88
C VAL A 288 -37.32 16.66 0.80
N VAL A 289 -36.61 17.29 1.71
CA VAL A 289 -36.32 18.72 1.69
C VAL A 289 -34.79 18.86 1.67
N VAL A 290 -34.26 19.48 0.61
CA VAL A 290 -32.83 19.73 0.48
C VAL A 290 -32.47 20.85 1.45
N ILE A 291 -31.51 20.58 2.32
CA ILE A 291 -30.83 21.56 3.15
C ILE A 291 -29.43 21.77 2.55
N GLN A 292 -29.09 23.04 2.34
CA GLN A 292 -27.76 23.42 1.82
C GLN A 292 -26.69 23.18 2.84
#